data_8a44743510de0193d7cb2eb8670d9ef0
#
_entry.id   8a44743510de0193d7cb2eb8670d9ef0
#
_cell.length_a   1.000
_cell.length_b   1.000
_cell.length_c   1.000
_cell.angle_alpha   90.00
_cell.angle_beta   90.00
_cell.angle_gamma   90.00
#
_symmetry.space_group_name_H-M   'P 1'
#
loop_
_entity.id
_entity.type
_entity.pdbx_description
1 polymer ?
#
loop_
_entity_poly.entity_id
_entity_poly.type
_entity_poly.pdbx_seq_one_letter_code
_entity_poly.pdbx_strand_id
1 'polypeptide(L)'
;MTNKILIVGLGLIGGSYAKALTKNGYKVYAYNRTKEAIDYAKKNNLIVDGTDKFEKEFIMQFDRIIFALYPKILIKYINDYSNFIKDGAIISDVTGVKSSIINTIQEKLGNRVEFIAAHPMAGKEVSGVENADDCIFKNANYIITPTKANTEEGINFAKEIGTMLGFRKVSVLSPEEHDEMIAFLSQLTHCIAVSLMTCKDSEYLVDYTGDSFRDLTRIANINDNMWPELFILNKPYLLKEIDVFINQLSNLRDYINNEDTEKIKEMMRLSTARRKFFNK
;
A
#
# COMPACT_ATOMS: atom_id res chain seq x y z
N MET A 1 -23.28 -16.27 -2.95
CA MET A 1 -22.57 -14.99 -3.17
C MET A 1 -22.21 -14.87 -4.63
N THR A 2 -22.40 -13.72 -5.24
CA THR A 2 -22.01 -13.51 -6.64
C THR A 2 -20.48 -13.54 -6.74
N ASN A 3 -19.94 -14.44 -7.56
CA ASN A 3 -18.49 -14.58 -7.79
C ASN A 3 -17.95 -13.45 -8.69
N LYS A 4 -18.59 -12.25 -8.62
CA LYS A 4 -18.24 -11.07 -9.42
C LYS A 4 -17.61 -10.02 -8.52
N ILE A 5 -16.49 -9.45 -8.98
CA ILE A 5 -15.78 -8.37 -8.30
C ILE A 5 -15.37 -7.30 -9.31
N LEU A 6 -15.49 -6.04 -8.92
CA LEU A 6 -15.00 -4.91 -9.70
C LEU A 6 -13.68 -4.40 -9.10
N ILE A 7 -12.68 -4.22 -9.94
CA ILE A 7 -11.44 -3.51 -9.60
C ILE A 7 -11.47 -2.14 -10.26
N VAL A 8 -11.34 -1.10 -9.47
CA VAL A 8 -11.25 0.29 -9.91
C VAL A 8 -9.77 0.71 -9.90
N GLY A 9 -9.19 0.80 -11.08
CA GLY A 9 -7.77 1.07 -11.29
C GLY A 9 -6.95 -0.18 -11.65
N LEU A 10 -6.43 -0.22 -12.88
CA LEU A 10 -5.56 -1.29 -13.38
C LEU A 10 -4.11 -0.78 -13.50
N GLY A 11 -3.50 -0.50 -12.36
CA GLY A 11 -2.05 -0.34 -12.25
C GLY A 11 -1.38 -1.67 -11.88
N LEU A 12 -0.15 -1.59 -11.37
CA LEU A 12 0.59 -2.75 -10.84
C LEU A 12 -0.26 -3.54 -9.82
N ILE A 13 -0.78 -2.88 -8.79
CA ILE A 13 -1.51 -3.54 -7.70
C ILE A 13 -2.88 -4.04 -8.18
N GLY A 14 -3.69 -3.17 -8.82
CA GLY A 14 -5.03 -3.57 -9.29
C GLY A 14 -4.97 -4.69 -10.34
N GLY A 15 -4.00 -4.65 -11.24
CA GLY A 15 -3.74 -5.73 -12.20
C GLY A 15 -3.30 -7.04 -11.53
N SER A 16 -2.45 -6.95 -10.50
CA SER A 16 -2.03 -8.12 -9.71
C SER A 16 -3.18 -8.75 -8.92
N TYR A 17 -4.08 -7.92 -8.35
CA TYR A 17 -5.34 -8.38 -7.76
C TYR A 17 -6.21 -9.08 -8.80
N ALA A 18 -6.41 -8.46 -9.98
CA ALA A 18 -7.19 -9.05 -11.05
C ALA A 18 -6.66 -10.43 -11.44
N LYS A 19 -5.35 -10.54 -11.64
CA LYS A 19 -4.68 -11.79 -11.98
C LYS A 19 -4.87 -12.88 -10.92
N ALA A 20 -4.63 -12.56 -9.64
CA ALA A 20 -4.78 -13.50 -8.54
C ALA A 20 -6.24 -13.94 -8.35
N LEU A 21 -7.20 -13.02 -8.37
CA LEU A 21 -8.62 -13.32 -8.20
C LEU A 21 -9.18 -14.15 -9.36
N THR A 22 -8.79 -13.84 -10.60
CA THR A 22 -9.18 -14.63 -11.77
C THR A 22 -8.64 -16.07 -11.68
N LYS A 23 -7.39 -16.26 -11.25
CA LYS A 23 -6.83 -17.62 -11.00
C LYS A 23 -7.61 -18.39 -9.92
N ASN A 24 -8.21 -17.68 -8.96
CA ASN A 24 -9.04 -18.28 -7.91
C ASN A 24 -10.53 -18.39 -8.30
N GLY A 25 -10.85 -18.24 -9.59
CA GLY A 25 -12.20 -18.47 -10.14
C GLY A 25 -13.19 -17.33 -10.00
N TYR A 26 -12.74 -16.13 -9.61
CA TYR A 26 -13.58 -14.93 -9.63
C TYR A 26 -13.80 -14.42 -11.04
N LYS A 27 -15.01 -13.91 -11.31
CA LYS A 27 -15.30 -13.12 -12.49
C LYS A 27 -14.91 -11.68 -12.22
N VAL A 28 -13.69 -11.31 -12.57
CA VAL A 28 -13.14 -9.98 -12.34
C VAL A 28 -13.54 -9.06 -13.47
N TYR A 29 -14.07 -7.91 -13.12
CA TYR A 29 -14.34 -6.79 -14.00
C TYR A 29 -13.48 -5.62 -13.60
N ALA A 30 -13.23 -4.68 -14.51
CA ALA A 30 -12.42 -3.53 -14.18
C ALA A 30 -12.95 -2.22 -14.76
N TYR A 31 -12.69 -1.15 -14.02
CA TYR A 31 -12.68 0.19 -14.57
C TYR A 31 -11.25 0.71 -14.55
N ASN A 32 -10.82 1.32 -15.65
CA ASN A 32 -9.56 2.05 -15.68
C ASN A 32 -9.67 3.25 -16.62
N ARG A 33 -9.01 4.35 -16.27
CA ARG A 33 -9.04 5.61 -17.01
C ARG A 33 -8.59 5.49 -18.48
N THR A 34 -7.69 4.55 -18.76
CA THR A 34 -7.16 4.32 -20.10
C THR A 34 -7.70 3.02 -20.66
N LYS A 35 -8.17 3.08 -21.91
CA LYS A 35 -8.72 1.93 -22.61
C LYS A 35 -7.64 0.85 -22.88
N GLU A 36 -6.42 1.29 -23.12
CA GLU A 36 -5.27 0.41 -23.39
C GLU A 36 -5.04 -0.57 -22.23
N ALA A 37 -5.18 -0.13 -20.98
CA ALA A 37 -5.05 -1.01 -19.81
C ALA A 37 -6.17 -2.05 -19.76
N ILE A 38 -7.42 -1.68 -20.10
CA ILE A 38 -8.55 -2.61 -20.19
C ILE A 38 -8.31 -3.63 -21.28
N ASP A 39 -7.91 -3.19 -22.48
CA ASP A 39 -7.65 -4.06 -23.64
C ASP A 39 -6.51 -5.04 -23.34
N TYR A 40 -5.44 -4.56 -22.70
CA TYR A 40 -4.34 -5.40 -22.22
C TYR A 40 -4.81 -6.46 -21.22
N ALA A 41 -5.57 -6.06 -20.21
CA ALA A 41 -6.07 -6.96 -19.17
C ALA A 41 -7.02 -8.02 -19.72
N LYS A 42 -7.89 -7.67 -20.68
CA LYS A 42 -8.77 -8.62 -21.39
C LYS A 42 -7.95 -9.60 -22.25
N LYS A 43 -7.02 -9.10 -23.06
CA LYS A 43 -6.15 -9.91 -23.92
C LYS A 43 -5.35 -10.95 -23.14
N ASN A 44 -4.93 -10.60 -21.91
CA ASN A 44 -4.14 -11.48 -21.05
C ASN A 44 -5.02 -12.26 -20.03
N ASN A 45 -6.35 -12.28 -20.19
CA ASN A 45 -7.29 -13.00 -19.33
C ASN A 45 -7.18 -12.61 -17.84
N LEU A 46 -6.84 -11.36 -17.53
CA LEU A 46 -6.80 -10.84 -16.17
C LEU A 46 -8.21 -10.45 -15.70
N ILE A 47 -9.08 -10.06 -16.64
CA ILE A 47 -10.46 -9.66 -16.39
C ILE A 47 -11.39 -10.26 -17.43
N VAL A 48 -12.67 -10.43 -17.07
CA VAL A 48 -13.73 -10.87 -17.98
C VAL A 48 -14.11 -9.75 -18.94
N ASP A 49 -14.30 -8.54 -18.39
CA ASP A 49 -14.65 -7.33 -19.13
C ASP A 49 -14.32 -6.08 -18.32
N GLY A 50 -14.37 -4.91 -18.95
CA GLY A 50 -14.10 -3.64 -18.31
C GLY A 50 -14.47 -2.44 -19.17
N THR A 51 -14.40 -1.26 -18.56
CA THR A 51 -14.74 0.02 -19.20
C THR A 51 -13.76 1.11 -18.82
N ASP A 52 -13.57 2.06 -19.70
CA ASP A 52 -12.84 3.31 -19.47
C ASP A 52 -13.77 4.48 -19.06
N LYS A 53 -15.07 4.21 -18.93
CA LYS A 53 -16.08 5.17 -18.48
C LYS A 53 -16.63 4.77 -17.12
N PHE A 54 -16.58 5.65 -16.14
CA PHE A 54 -17.13 5.42 -14.80
C PHE A 54 -18.62 5.74 -14.82
N GLU A 55 -19.43 4.82 -15.36
CA GLU A 55 -20.86 4.96 -15.56
C GLU A 55 -21.66 4.20 -14.51
N LYS A 56 -22.79 4.78 -14.07
CA LYS A 56 -23.63 4.25 -13.00
C LYS A 56 -24.14 2.85 -13.31
N GLU A 57 -24.60 2.63 -14.53
CA GLU A 57 -25.20 1.37 -15.01
C GLU A 57 -24.19 0.22 -14.95
N PHE A 58 -22.90 0.51 -15.12
CA PHE A 58 -21.86 -0.49 -14.99
C PHE A 58 -21.50 -0.75 -13.52
N ILE A 59 -21.27 0.31 -12.72
CA ILE A 59 -20.83 0.20 -11.34
C ILE A 59 -21.89 -0.46 -10.44
N MET A 60 -23.16 -0.15 -10.63
CA MET A 60 -24.29 -0.72 -9.85
C MET A 60 -24.45 -2.24 -9.97
N GLN A 61 -23.76 -2.90 -10.90
CA GLN A 61 -23.84 -4.35 -11.06
C GLN A 61 -23.04 -5.12 -10.01
N PHE A 62 -22.22 -4.44 -9.20
CA PHE A 62 -21.25 -5.07 -8.32
C PHE A 62 -21.58 -4.87 -6.84
N ASP A 63 -21.60 -5.98 -6.10
CA ASP A 63 -21.75 -6.01 -4.65
C ASP A 63 -20.37 -5.94 -3.95
N ARG A 64 -19.29 -6.16 -4.69
CA ARG A 64 -17.92 -6.17 -4.19
C ARG A 64 -17.03 -5.34 -5.12
N ILE A 65 -16.40 -4.30 -4.56
CA ILE A 65 -15.55 -3.36 -5.32
C ILE A 65 -14.24 -3.14 -4.58
N ILE A 66 -13.12 -3.22 -5.30
CA ILE A 66 -11.79 -2.88 -4.77
C ILE A 66 -11.24 -1.68 -5.51
N PHE A 67 -10.95 -0.61 -4.78
CA PHE A 67 -10.33 0.60 -5.31
C PHE A 67 -8.80 0.49 -5.21
N ALA A 68 -8.14 0.27 -6.34
CA ALA A 68 -6.69 0.26 -6.47
C ALA A 68 -6.18 1.62 -6.98
N LEU A 69 -6.46 2.66 -6.21
CA LEU A 69 -6.21 4.07 -6.52
C LEU A 69 -5.35 4.73 -5.44
N TYR A 70 -4.73 5.87 -5.76
CA TYR A 70 -4.09 6.73 -4.76
C TYR A 70 -5.15 7.37 -3.84
N PRO A 71 -4.81 7.70 -2.59
CA PRO A 71 -5.78 8.14 -1.59
C PRO A 71 -6.66 9.32 -2.02
N LYS A 72 -6.06 10.39 -2.56
CA LYS A 72 -6.83 11.57 -3.04
C LYS A 72 -7.76 11.23 -4.19
N ILE A 73 -7.32 10.36 -5.09
CA ILE A 73 -8.14 9.91 -6.21
C ILE A 73 -9.30 9.05 -5.70
N LEU A 74 -9.05 8.15 -4.75
CA LEU A 74 -10.08 7.36 -4.10
C LEU A 74 -11.13 8.26 -3.45
N ILE A 75 -10.72 9.21 -2.60
CA ILE A 75 -11.62 10.17 -1.96
C ILE A 75 -12.44 10.94 -3.00
N LYS A 76 -11.79 11.40 -4.08
CA LYS A 76 -12.48 12.10 -5.17
C LYS A 76 -13.57 11.22 -5.80
N TYR A 77 -13.26 9.95 -6.14
CA TYR A 77 -14.25 9.04 -6.72
C TYR A 77 -15.42 8.78 -5.78
N ILE A 78 -15.17 8.60 -4.48
CA ILE A 78 -16.22 8.42 -3.50
C ILE A 78 -17.08 9.69 -3.38
N ASN A 79 -16.48 10.88 -3.38
CA ASN A 79 -17.22 12.14 -3.31
C ASN A 79 -18.10 12.37 -4.54
N ASP A 80 -17.58 12.08 -5.74
CA ASP A 80 -18.25 12.37 -7.00
C ASP A 80 -19.28 11.27 -7.38
N TYR A 81 -19.02 10.01 -7.00
CA TYR A 81 -19.71 8.85 -7.55
C TYR A 81 -20.24 7.85 -6.51
N SER A 82 -20.32 8.20 -5.22
CA SER A 82 -20.86 7.28 -4.21
C SER A 82 -22.25 6.78 -4.53
N ASN A 83 -23.08 7.57 -5.22
CA ASN A 83 -24.42 7.21 -5.67
C ASN A 83 -24.45 6.23 -6.86
N PHE A 84 -23.30 5.90 -7.45
CA PHE A 84 -23.18 4.84 -8.47
C PHE A 84 -22.96 3.47 -7.82
N ILE A 85 -22.58 3.44 -6.54
CA ILE A 85 -22.34 2.21 -5.81
C ILE A 85 -23.70 1.69 -5.28
N LYS A 86 -23.95 0.42 -5.50
CA LYS A 86 -25.16 -0.27 -5.09
C LYS A 86 -25.31 -0.28 -3.56
N ASP A 87 -26.55 -0.11 -3.08
CA ASP A 87 -26.87 -0.25 -1.66
C ASP A 87 -26.56 -1.66 -1.17
N GLY A 88 -25.94 -1.77 -0.01
CA GLY A 88 -25.48 -3.04 0.57
C GLY A 88 -24.17 -3.57 -0.03
N ALA A 89 -23.53 -2.84 -0.96
CA ALA A 89 -22.22 -3.24 -1.43
C ALA A 89 -21.15 -3.10 -0.34
N ILE A 90 -20.15 -3.97 -0.39
CA ILE A 90 -18.91 -3.85 0.40
C ILE A 90 -17.80 -3.42 -0.54
N ILE A 91 -17.16 -2.31 -0.20
CA ILE A 91 -16.02 -1.78 -0.96
C ILE A 91 -14.76 -1.82 -0.12
N SER A 92 -13.62 -1.99 -0.76
CA SER A 92 -12.30 -1.98 -0.13
C SER A 92 -11.30 -1.17 -0.94
N ASP A 93 -10.14 -0.90 -0.36
CA ASP A 93 -9.05 -0.17 -0.99
C ASP A 93 -7.71 -0.89 -0.85
N VAL A 94 -6.66 -0.27 -1.41
CA VAL A 94 -5.27 -0.76 -1.33
C VAL A 94 -4.30 0.33 -0.85
N THR A 95 -4.80 1.44 -0.33
CA THR A 95 -3.96 2.61 0.00
C THR A 95 -2.99 2.33 1.14
N GLY A 96 -1.87 3.05 1.16
CA GLY A 96 -0.81 2.91 2.15
C GLY A 96 -1.02 3.69 3.45
N VAL A 97 -2.14 4.40 3.61
CA VAL A 97 -2.52 5.16 4.82
C VAL A 97 -4.00 4.94 5.12
N LYS A 98 -4.41 4.99 6.38
CA LYS A 98 -5.75 4.60 6.81
C LYS A 98 -6.48 5.65 7.63
N SER A 99 -5.90 6.15 8.72
CA SER A 99 -6.58 7.06 9.66
C SER A 99 -7.14 8.32 8.98
N SER A 100 -6.40 8.86 8.02
CA SER A 100 -6.77 10.09 7.31
C SER A 100 -7.87 9.93 6.25
N ILE A 101 -8.18 8.69 5.84
CA ILE A 101 -9.13 8.46 4.72
C ILE A 101 -10.41 7.73 5.13
N ILE A 102 -10.34 6.82 6.12
CA ILE A 102 -11.45 5.92 6.45
C ILE A 102 -12.70 6.68 6.84
N ASN A 103 -12.57 7.63 7.78
CA ASN A 103 -13.73 8.39 8.27
C ASN A 103 -14.36 9.22 7.14
N THR A 104 -13.54 9.92 6.35
CA THR A 104 -14.02 10.71 5.21
C THR A 104 -14.79 9.88 4.20
N ILE A 105 -14.31 8.68 3.91
CA ILE A 105 -14.96 7.76 2.97
C ILE A 105 -16.26 7.22 3.57
N GLN A 106 -16.22 6.70 4.82
CA GLN A 106 -17.40 6.09 5.44
C GLN A 106 -18.50 7.12 5.72
N GLU A 107 -18.16 8.34 6.13
CA GLU A 107 -19.14 9.43 6.28
C GLU A 107 -19.87 9.73 4.97
N LYS A 108 -19.15 9.78 3.85
CA LYS A 108 -19.74 10.02 2.53
C LYS A 108 -20.62 8.89 2.06
N LEU A 109 -20.30 7.64 2.38
CA LEU A 109 -21.08 6.46 2.03
C LEU A 109 -22.28 6.26 2.95
N GLY A 110 -22.23 6.78 4.18
CA GLY A 110 -23.23 6.55 5.22
C GLY A 110 -23.36 5.07 5.57
N ASN A 111 -24.58 4.67 5.94
CA ASN A 111 -24.88 3.25 6.21
C ASN A 111 -25.30 2.48 4.96
N ARG A 112 -25.24 3.11 3.79
CA ARG A 112 -25.72 2.53 2.53
C ARG A 112 -24.72 1.55 1.92
N VAL A 113 -23.42 1.84 2.09
CA VAL A 113 -22.30 1.06 1.55
C VAL A 113 -21.27 0.88 2.66
N GLU A 114 -20.78 -0.32 2.85
CA GLU A 114 -19.71 -0.59 3.81
C GLU A 114 -18.34 -0.40 3.18
N PHE A 115 -17.46 0.36 3.85
CA PHE A 115 -16.08 0.50 3.48
C PHE A 115 -15.18 -0.26 4.46
N ILE A 116 -14.54 -1.32 4.01
CA ILE A 116 -13.52 -2.07 4.75
C ILE A 116 -12.14 -1.79 4.20
N ALA A 117 -11.34 -1.07 4.96
CA ALA A 117 -10.03 -0.65 4.51
C ALA A 117 -8.98 -1.75 4.65
N ALA A 118 -8.11 -1.87 3.64
CA ALA A 118 -7.05 -2.87 3.63
C ALA A 118 -5.78 -2.33 2.95
N HIS A 119 -4.62 -2.85 3.35
CA HIS A 119 -3.33 -2.49 2.80
C HIS A 119 -2.51 -3.73 2.42
N PRO A 120 -2.32 -4.02 1.14
CA PRO A 120 -1.35 -5.00 0.68
C PRO A 120 0.07 -4.43 0.85
N MET A 121 0.85 -4.99 1.79
CA MET A 121 2.25 -4.61 2.03
C MET A 121 3.15 -5.16 0.91
N ALA A 122 2.82 -4.84 -0.34
CA ALA A 122 3.48 -5.33 -1.54
C ALA A 122 3.55 -4.24 -2.61
N GLY A 123 4.62 -4.22 -3.36
CA GLY A 123 4.85 -3.29 -4.46
C GLY A 123 6.16 -3.57 -5.17
N LYS A 124 6.35 -2.91 -6.29
CA LYS A 124 7.60 -2.84 -7.05
C LYS A 124 7.77 -1.40 -7.55
N GLU A 125 9.00 -1.03 -7.87
CA GLU A 125 9.33 0.32 -8.38
C GLU A 125 9.01 0.46 -9.88
N VAL A 126 7.87 -0.13 -10.29
CA VAL A 126 7.32 -0.08 -11.67
C VAL A 126 5.82 0.22 -11.62
N SER A 127 5.26 0.69 -12.70
CA SER A 127 3.85 1.02 -12.84
C SER A 127 3.23 0.32 -14.06
N GLY A 128 1.90 0.36 -14.16
CA GLY A 128 1.16 -0.19 -15.30
C GLY A 128 0.67 -1.62 -15.08
N VAL A 129 -0.39 -1.99 -15.81
CA VAL A 129 -1.00 -3.32 -15.76
C VAL A 129 -0.12 -4.38 -16.42
N GLU A 130 0.74 -3.98 -17.32
CA GLU A 130 1.72 -4.84 -18.00
C GLU A 130 2.76 -5.44 -17.06
N ASN A 131 3.00 -4.77 -15.91
CA ASN A 131 3.86 -5.24 -14.84
C ASN A 131 3.12 -6.02 -13.74
N ALA A 132 1.82 -6.29 -13.94
CA ALA A 132 1.00 -7.01 -12.97
C ALA A 132 1.51 -8.45 -12.75
N ASP A 133 1.75 -8.76 -11.48
CA ASP A 133 2.30 -10.05 -11.07
C ASP A 133 1.72 -10.47 -9.71
N ASP A 134 0.92 -11.54 -9.70
CA ASP A 134 0.32 -12.05 -8.47
C ASP A 134 1.35 -12.64 -7.48
N CYS A 135 2.57 -12.93 -7.94
CA CYS A 135 3.64 -13.41 -7.09
C CYS A 135 4.15 -12.36 -6.08
N ILE A 136 3.88 -11.05 -6.31
CA ILE A 136 4.29 -9.99 -5.38
C ILE A 136 3.67 -10.13 -3.99
N PHE A 137 2.56 -10.88 -3.87
CA PHE A 137 1.85 -11.06 -2.61
C PHE A 137 2.38 -12.21 -1.74
N LYS A 138 3.07 -13.21 -2.32
CA LYS A 138 3.43 -14.48 -1.65
C LYS A 138 4.19 -14.34 -0.33
N ASN A 139 5.11 -13.37 -0.23
CA ASN A 139 5.91 -13.15 0.98
C ASN A 139 5.51 -11.87 1.71
N ALA A 140 4.48 -11.19 1.24
CA ALA A 140 4.00 -9.95 1.81
C ALA A 140 2.96 -10.18 2.91
N ASN A 141 2.68 -9.13 3.67
CA ASN A 141 1.62 -9.11 4.67
C ASN A 141 0.41 -8.35 4.11
N TYR A 142 -0.78 -8.71 4.56
CA TYR A 142 -2.03 -8.01 4.27
C TYR A 142 -2.61 -7.48 5.57
N ILE A 143 -2.85 -6.19 5.65
CA ILE A 143 -3.36 -5.56 6.87
C ILE A 143 -4.77 -5.06 6.60
N ILE A 144 -5.71 -5.46 7.45
CA ILE A 144 -7.09 -5.01 7.44
C ILE A 144 -7.26 -4.04 8.60
N THR A 145 -7.90 -2.91 8.36
CA THR A 145 -8.11 -1.87 9.38
C THR A 145 -9.60 -1.59 9.56
N PRO A 146 -10.33 -2.48 10.28
CA PRO A 146 -11.75 -2.28 10.53
C PRO A 146 -11.99 -1.15 11.53
N THR A 147 -13.14 -0.54 11.42
CA THR A 147 -13.71 0.41 12.36
C THR A 147 -14.98 -0.16 12.99
N LYS A 148 -15.60 0.60 13.91
CA LYS A 148 -16.90 0.23 14.48
C LYS A 148 -18.05 0.20 13.45
N ALA A 149 -17.86 0.79 12.28
CA ALA A 149 -18.82 0.76 11.20
C ALA A 149 -18.79 -0.54 10.37
N ASN A 150 -17.78 -1.40 10.60
CA ASN A 150 -17.64 -2.62 9.82
C ASN A 150 -18.37 -3.80 10.44
N THR A 151 -19.01 -4.57 9.57
CA THR A 151 -19.69 -5.83 9.90
C THR A 151 -18.69 -7.01 9.87
N GLU A 152 -19.09 -8.14 10.47
CA GLU A 152 -18.32 -9.38 10.32
C GLU A 152 -18.21 -9.81 8.86
N GLU A 153 -19.25 -9.57 8.04
CA GLU A 153 -19.24 -9.88 6.61
C GLU A 153 -18.14 -9.09 5.88
N GLY A 154 -18.03 -7.78 6.13
CA GLY A 154 -16.99 -6.94 5.52
C GLY A 154 -15.58 -7.36 5.94
N ILE A 155 -15.39 -7.65 7.23
CA ILE A 155 -14.10 -8.11 7.75
C ILE A 155 -13.74 -9.49 7.14
N ASN A 156 -14.68 -10.40 7.05
CA ASN A 156 -14.45 -11.72 6.45
C ASN A 156 -14.17 -11.62 4.96
N PHE A 157 -14.87 -10.76 4.23
CA PHE A 157 -14.57 -10.47 2.83
C PHE A 157 -13.10 -10.02 2.66
N ALA A 158 -12.64 -9.06 3.45
CA ALA A 158 -11.25 -8.61 3.37
C ALA A 158 -10.24 -9.71 3.72
N LYS A 159 -10.53 -10.57 4.71
CA LYS A 159 -9.69 -11.73 5.07
C LYS A 159 -9.62 -12.76 3.94
N GLU A 160 -10.75 -13.05 3.31
CA GLU A 160 -10.83 -13.97 2.17
C GLU A 160 -10.00 -13.44 0.99
N ILE A 161 -10.13 -12.14 0.67
CA ILE A 161 -9.30 -11.51 -0.36
C ILE A 161 -7.81 -11.68 -0.04
N GLY A 162 -7.36 -11.32 1.16
CA GLY A 162 -5.96 -11.48 1.54
C GLY A 162 -5.46 -12.93 1.42
N THR A 163 -6.29 -13.91 1.78
CA THR A 163 -5.97 -15.34 1.65
C THR A 163 -5.88 -15.77 0.18
N MET A 164 -6.85 -15.39 -0.64
CA MET A 164 -6.90 -15.73 -2.06
C MET A 164 -5.78 -15.12 -2.88
N LEU A 165 -5.34 -13.91 -2.51
CA LEU A 165 -4.20 -13.26 -3.12
C LEU A 165 -2.87 -13.94 -2.75
N GLY A 166 -2.87 -14.85 -1.76
CA GLY A 166 -1.69 -15.64 -1.38
C GLY A 166 -0.73 -14.88 -0.45
N PHE A 167 -1.22 -13.90 0.30
CA PHE A 167 -0.39 -13.22 1.30
C PHE A 167 0.08 -14.18 2.40
N ARG A 168 1.33 -13.99 2.84
CA ARG A 168 1.91 -14.82 3.92
C ARG A 168 1.13 -14.70 5.22
N LYS A 169 0.66 -13.51 5.54
CA LYS A 169 -0.05 -13.21 6.78
C LYS A 169 -1.13 -12.16 6.54
N VAL A 170 -2.32 -12.44 7.05
CA VAL A 170 -3.42 -11.48 7.16
C VAL A 170 -3.51 -11.02 8.61
N SER A 171 -3.39 -9.72 8.86
CA SER A 171 -3.44 -9.11 10.18
C SER A 171 -4.56 -8.08 10.27
N VAL A 172 -5.09 -7.90 11.46
CA VAL A 172 -6.11 -6.89 11.75
C VAL A 172 -5.53 -5.92 12.76
N LEU A 173 -5.54 -4.62 12.46
CA LEU A 173 -5.06 -3.52 13.30
C LEU A 173 -6.10 -2.40 13.30
N SER A 174 -6.06 -1.52 14.30
CA SER A 174 -6.76 -0.24 14.18
C SER A 174 -6.09 0.64 13.10
N PRO A 175 -6.82 1.61 12.52
CA PRO A 175 -6.24 2.55 11.57
C PRO A 175 -5.02 3.29 12.14
N GLU A 176 -5.05 3.66 13.41
CA GLU A 176 -3.99 4.37 14.12
C GLU A 176 -2.75 3.48 14.29
N GLU A 177 -2.92 2.26 14.78
CA GLU A 177 -1.83 1.27 14.91
C GLU A 177 -1.19 0.97 13.55
N HIS A 178 -2.00 0.87 12.49
CA HIS A 178 -1.51 0.70 11.14
C HIS A 178 -0.61 1.88 10.74
N ASP A 179 -1.10 3.11 10.86
CA ASP A 179 -0.40 4.29 10.37
C ASP A 179 0.87 4.59 11.18
N GLU A 180 0.88 4.33 12.49
CA GLU A 180 2.08 4.40 13.32
C GLU A 180 3.14 3.38 12.86
N MET A 181 2.73 2.15 12.60
CA MET A 181 3.64 1.09 12.13
C MET A 181 4.17 1.37 10.72
N ILE A 182 3.33 1.88 9.81
CA ILE A 182 3.73 2.24 8.45
C ILE A 182 4.70 3.41 8.45
N ALA A 183 4.53 4.38 9.34
CA ALA A 183 5.45 5.48 9.51
C ALA A 183 6.89 4.99 9.74
N PHE A 184 7.07 4.02 10.63
CA PHE A 184 8.39 3.46 10.94
C PHE A 184 8.89 2.47 9.88
N LEU A 185 8.10 1.43 9.55
CA LEU A 185 8.56 0.31 8.74
C LEU A 185 8.66 0.61 7.23
N SER A 186 7.92 1.62 6.76
CA SER A 186 7.85 1.96 5.35
C SER A 186 8.27 3.41 5.09
N GLN A 187 7.56 4.39 5.63
CA GLN A 187 7.76 5.78 5.25
C GLN A 187 9.12 6.32 5.69
N LEU A 188 9.54 6.06 6.93
CA LEU A 188 10.87 6.45 7.42
C LEU A 188 11.98 5.83 6.58
N THR A 189 11.86 4.57 6.18
CA THR A 189 12.88 3.90 5.36
C THR A 189 13.05 4.56 4.00
N HIS A 190 11.94 5.01 3.37
CA HIS A 190 12.00 5.79 2.13
C HIS A 190 12.57 7.19 2.36
N CYS A 191 12.23 7.86 3.45
CA CYS A 191 12.84 9.15 3.82
C CYS A 191 14.35 9.04 3.97
N ILE A 192 14.84 7.98 4.62
CA ILE A 192 16.28 7.72 4.79
C ILE A 192 16.94 7.51 3.44
N ALA A 193 16.39 6.65 2.59
CA ALA A 193 16.96 6.35 1.29
C ALA A 193 17.04 7.59 0.38
N VAL A 194 15.94 8.36 0.30
CA VAL A 194 15.89 9.60 -0.48
C VAL A 194 16.86 10.63 0.07
N SER A 195 16.89 10.84 1.39
CA SER A 195 17.80 11.79 2.03
C SER A 195 19.27 11.41 1.81
N LEU A 196 19.60 10.12 1.92
CA LEU A 196 20.96 9.63 1.67
C LEU A 196 21.39 9.91 0.22
N MET A 197 20.52 9.65 -0.77
CA MET A 197 20.82 9.91 -2.18
C MET A 197 20.97 11.39 -2.52
N THR A 198 20.35 12.28 -1.74
CA THR A 198 20.41 13.74 -1.95
C THR A 198 21.51 14.43 -1.14
N CYS A 199 22.23 13.71 -0.25
CA CYS A 199 23.30 14.30 0.55
C CYS A 199 24.53 14.72 -0.25
N LYS A 200 24.79 14.05 -1.37
CA LYS A 200 25.94 14.30 -2.24
C LYS A 200 25.58 14.07 -3.69
N ASP A 201 26.26 14.79 -4.58
CA ASP A 201 26.32 14.43 -5.99
C ASP A 201 27.06 13.08 -6.12
N SER A 202 26.39 12.10 -6.73
CA SER A 202 26.82 10.71 -6.73
C SER A 202 27.22 10.17 -8.10
N GLU A 203 27.19 10.96 -9.17
CA GLU A 203 27.46 10.47 -10.53
C GLU A 203 28.81 9.73 -10.63
N TYR A 204 29.87 10.27 -10.02
CA TYR A 204 31.19 9.64 -10.03
C TYR A 204 31.41 8.62 -8.92
N LEU A 205 30.46 8.45 -7.97
CA LEU A 205 30.58 7.52 -6.86
C LEU A 205 30.13 6.09 -7.24
N VAL A 206 29.50 5.92 -8.39
CA VAL A 206 28.97 4.63 -8.84
C VAL A 206 30.06 3.56 -8.92
N ASP A 207 31.27 3.92 -9.34
CA ASP A 207 32.41 3.01 -9.47
C ASP A 207 33.00 2.54 -8.12
N TYR A 208 32.66 3.21 -7.02
CA TYR A 208 33.13 2.91 -5.67
C TYR A 208 32.03 2.29 -4.79
N THR A 209 30.86 2.02 -5.37
CA THR A 209 29.68 1.56 -4.63
C THR A 209 29.72 0.07 -4.33
N GLY A 210 29.54 -0.31 -3.07
CA GLY A 210 29.30 -1.69 -2.63
C GLY A 210 27.82 -2.04 -2.52
N ASP A 211 27.54 -3.32 -2.23
CA ASP A 211 26.16 -3.84 -2.10
C ASP A 211 25.38 -3.15 -0.98
N SER A 212 26.03 -2.84 0.15
CA SER A 212 25.38 -2.17 1.28
C SER A 212 24.74 -0.83 0.91
N PHE A 213 25.41 -0.03 0.06
CA PHE A 213 24.85 1.23 -0.41
C PHE A 213 23.68 0.99 -1.37
N ARG A 214 23.86 0.06 -2.32
CA ARG A 214 22.79 -0.31 -3.27
C ARG A 214 21.54 -0.83 -2.59
N ASP A 215 21.71 -1.71 -1.59
CA ASP A 215 20.58 -2.27 -0.84
C ASP A 215 19.84 -1.18 -0.05
N LEU A 216 20.56 -0.29 0.63
CA LEU A 216 19.96 0.78 1.42
C LEU A 216 19.26 1.84 0.57
N THR A 217 19.75 2.10 -0.65
CA THR A 217 19.23 3.14 -1.55
C THR A 217 18.32 2.63 -2.64
N ARG A 218 18.10 1.32 -2.76
CA ARG A 218 17.24 0.73 -3.79
C ARG A 218 15.86 1.38 -3.87
N ILE A 219 15.26 1.68 -2.73
CA ILE A 219 13.92 2.29 -2.62
C ILE A 219 13.94 3.81 -2.80
N ALA A 220 15.08 4.44 -3.05
CA ALA A 220 15.16 5.86 -3.38
C ALA A 220 14.69 6.17 -4.81
N ASN A 221 14.59 5.14 -5.70
CA ASN A 221 13.85 5.27 -6.95
C ASN A 221 12.35 5.24 -6.66
N ILE A 222 11.79 6.41 -6.40
CA ILE A 222 10.51 6.61 -5.75
C ILE A 222 9.50 7.31 -6.67
N ASN A 223 8.22 6.93 -6.57
CA ASN A 223 7.14 7.60 -7.30
C ASN A 223 6.84 8.97 -6.66
N ASP A 224 7.26 10.04 -7.32
CA ASP A 224 7.18 11.42 -6.88
C ASP A 224 5.75 12.01 -6.85
N ASN A 225 4.77 11.33 -7.41
CA ASN A 225 3.35 11.69 -7.29
C ASN A 225 2.67 11.02 -6.09
N MET A 226 3.03 9.78 -5.78
CA MET A 226 2.39 8.98 -4.72
C MET A 226 2.98 9.28 -3.33
N TRP A 227 4.30 9.25 -3.21
CA TRP A 227 4.95 9.30 -1.90
C TRP A 227 4.75 10.62 -1.13
N PRO A 228 4.80 11.80 -1.77
CA PRO A 228 4.48 13.04 -1.06
C PRO A 228 3.07 13.04 -0.49
N GLU A 229 2.10 12.44 -1.20
CA GLU A 229 0.73 12.31 -0.70
C GLU A 229 0.68 11.43 0.55
N LEU A 230 1.33 10.26 0.53
CA LEU A 230 1.38 9.34 1.67
C LEU A 230 2.09 9.96 2.88
N PHE A 231 3.19 10.69 2.68
CA PHE A 231 3.90 11.37 3.75
C PHE A 231 3.04 12.44 4.43
N ILE A 232 2.34 13.26 3.64
CA ILE A 232 1.48 14.33 4.16
C ILE A 232 0.25 13.76 4.89
N LEU A 233 -0.37 12.73 4.34
CA LEU A 233 -1.53 12.08 4.96
C LEU A 233 -1.19 11.37 6.28
N ASN A 234 0.07 10.95 6.46
CA ASN A 234 0.56 10.31 7.69
C ASN A 234 1.53 11.21 8.50
N LYS A 235 1.51 12.50 8.24
CA LYS A 235 2.47 13.48 8.77
C LYS A 235 2.73 13.38 10.27
N PRO A 236 1.72 13.28 11.17
CA PRO A 236 1.98 13.26 12.61
C PRO A 236 2.85 12.09 13.06
N TYR A 237 2.57 10.89 12.57
CA TYR A 237 3.34 9.69 12.91
C TYR A 237 4.71 9.71 12.24
N LEU A 238 4.79 10.12 10.97
CA LEU A 238 6.06 10.15 10.23
C LEU A 238 7.06 11.14 10.85
N LEU A 239 6.62 12.35 11.23
CA LEU A 239 7.51 13.33 11.86
C LEU A 239 8.07 12.80 13.19
N LYS A 240 7.23 12.16 14.02
CA LYS A 240 7.67 11.52 15.26
C LYS A 240 8.80 10.50 15.01
N GLU A 241 8.65 9.64 14.00
CA GLU A 241 9.65 8.63 13.69
C GLU A 241 10.94 9.22 13.09
N ILE A 242 10.82 10.28 12.27
CA ILE A 242 11.97 11.03 11.76
C ILE A 242 12.76 11.65 12.91
N ASP A 243 12.09 12.30 13.87
CA ASP A 243 12.74 12.93 15.03
C ASP A 243 13.47 11.90 15.90
N VAL A 244 12.86 10.75 16.15
CA VAL A 244 13.50 9.63 16.86
C VAL A 244 14.74 9.14 16.10
N PHE A 245 14.65 9.01 14.78
CA PHE A 245 15.78 8.56 13.96
C PHE A 245 16.93 9.58 13.96
N ILE A 246 16.62 10.88 13.81
CA ILE A 246 17.61 11.97 13.87
C ILE A 246 18.34 11.94 15.23
N ASN A 247 17.61 11.76 16.33
CA ASN A 247 18.21 11.67 17.66
C ASN A 247 19.15 10.46 17.78
N GLN A 248 18.78 9.29 17.25
CA GLN A 248 19.64 8.10 17.27
C GLN A 248 20.90 8.28 16.42
N LEU A 249 20.76 8.92 15.25
CA LEU A 249 21.91 9.22 14.40
C LEU A 249 22.84 10.26 15.06
N SER A 250 22.29 11.27 15.73
CA SER A 250 23.06 12.25 16.50
C SER A 250 23.81 11.61 17.66
N ASN A 251 23.18 10.70 18.39
CA ASN A 251 23.86 9.95 19.48
C ASN A 251 25.05 9.15 18.92
N LEU A 252 24.87 8.45 17.81
CA LEU A 252 25.97 7.71 17.18
C LEU A 252 27.10 8.62 16.73
N ARG A 253 26.77 9.78 16.12
CA ARG A 253 27.76 10.82 15.76
C ARG A 253 28.57 11.27 16.98
N ASP A 254 27.90 11.54 18.09
CA ASP A 254 28.52 12.03 19.31
C ASP A 254 29.41 10.95 19.96
N TYR A 255 29.01 9.69 19.94
CA TYR A 255 29.86 8.58 20.39
C TYR A 255 31.13 8.44 19.52
N ILE A 256 30.99 8.62 18.20
CA ILE A 256 32.15 8.59 17.28
C ILE A 256 33.07 9.79 17.55
N ASN A 257 32.52 11.00 17.71
CA ASN A 257 33.27 12.22 17.97
C ASN A 257 34.09 12.14 19.29
N ASN A 258 33.52 11.48 20.30
CA ASN A 258 34.11 11.31 21.61
C ASN A 258 34.97 10.01 21.73
N GLU A 259 35.11 9.25 20.64
CA GLU A 259 35.79 7.94 20.59
C GLU A 259 35.27 6.93 21.64
N ASP A 260 33.96 7.06 22.02
CA ASP A 260 33.33 6.19 23.02
C ASP A 260 32.96 4.83 22.41
N THR A 261 34.00 4.01 22.27
CA THR A 261 33.90 2.68 21.67
C THR A 261 32.92 1.75 22.39
N GLU A 262 32.76 1.90 23.71
CA GLU A 262 31.82 1.03 24.44
C GLU A 262 30.36 1.35 24.11
N LYS A 263 29.96 2.61 24.06
CA LYS A 263 28.63 2.99 23.64
C LYS A 263 28.34 2.65 22.17
N ILE A 264 29.32 2.79 21.29
CA ILE A 264 29.20 2.33 19.89
C ILE A 264 28.92 0.82 19.86
N LYS A 265 29.70 0.01 20.61
CA LYS A 265 29.49 -1.44 20.67
C LYS A 265 28.11 -1.82 21.25
N GLU A 266 27.66 -1.11 22.30
CA GLU A 266 26.34 -1.33 22.89
C GLU A 266 25.22 -1.11 21.86
N MET A 267 25.28 -0.02 21.11
CA MET A 267 24.33 0.29 20.04
C MET A 267 24.34 -0.78 18.94
N MET A 268 25.53 -1.24 18.52
CA MET A 268 25.69 -2.30 17.51
C MET A 268 25.12 -3.65 18.00
N ARG A 269 25.38 -4.02 19.27
CA ARG A 269 24.83 -5.24 19.87
C ARG A 269 23.31 -5.21 19.92
N LEU A 270 22.73 -4.07 20.30
CA LEU A 270 21.28 -3.88 20.31
C LEU A 270 20.69 -3.99 18.90
N SER A 271 21.32 -3.35 17.91
CA SER A 271 20.91 -3.45 16.50
C SER A 271 20.93 -4.91 16.02
N THR A 272 22.02 -5.62 16.28
CA THR A 272 22.17 -7.04 15.90
C THR A 272 21.10 -7.92 16.56
N ALA A 273 20.81 -7.69 17.85
CA ALA A 273 19.78 -8.44 18.56
C ALA A 273 18.40 -8.23 17.95
N ARG A 274 18.03 -6.97 17.62
CA ARG A 274 16.76 -6.64 16.99
C ARG A 274 16.66 -7.18 15.56
N ARG A 275 17.75 -7.12 14.77
CA ARG A 275 17.77 -7.60 13.39
C ARG A 275 17.45 -9.10 13.27
N LYS A 276 17.79 -9.89 14.29
CA LYS A 276 17.50 -11.34 14.32
C LYS A 276 16.01 -11.67 14.17
N PHE A 277 15.11 -10.80 14.62
CA PHE A 277 13.65 -11.00 14.48
C PHE A 277 13.18 -10.94 13.02
N PHE A 278 13.96 -10.34 12.12
CA PHE A 278 13.62 -10.15 10.70
C PHE A 278 14.29 -11.19 9.78
N ASN A 279 15.01 -12.18 10.34
CA ASN A 279 15.70 -13.22 9.58
C ASN A 279 14.83 -14.47 9.33
N LYS A 280 13.50 -14.33 9.36
CA LYS A 280 12.55 -15.45 9.19
C LYS A 280 12.08 -15.56 7.76
#